data_bb137e50985a8f2140579c17d1c5a43e
#
_entry.id   bb137e50985a8f2140579c17d1c5a43e
#
_cell.length_a   1.000
_cell.length_b   1.000
_cell.length_c   1.000
_cell.angle_alpha   90.00
_cell.angle_beta   90.00
_cell.angle_gamma   90.00
#
_symmetry.space_group_name_H-M   'P 1'
#
loop_
_entity.id
_entity.type
_entity.pdbx_description
1 polymer ?
#
loop_
_entity_poly.entity_id
_entity_poly.type
_entity_poly.pdbx_seq_one_letter_code
_entity_poly.pdbx_strand_id
1 'polypeptide(L)'
;MRLWLKRVFMAKVTDVAQLEALYGAPAKATMTKVVDHVTPLYAKWIAASRLCILSTVGPDGTDGSPRGDDGCVVCIADPKTVLIPDWRGNNRMDSLRNIVTDGRVSLLFLVRGSNTCVRINGRAEVHVDDKLRAGFDDKGRLPRSVIVISVAEVYSQCARALMRAQTWDGTAPATDLPSVGDFLREVDAGFDGADYDATWPDRASKTLW
;
A
#
# COMPACT_ATOMS: atom_id res chain seq x y z
N MET A 1 8.26 -27.15 -2.68
CA MET A 1 9.34 -26.41 -2.00
C MET A 1 10.47 -26.21 -3.01
N ARG A 2 10.59 -25.00 -3.59
CA ARG A 2 11.72 -24.70 -4.50
C ARG A 2 12.96 -24.50 -3.64
N LEU A 3 13.94 -25.41 -3.78
CA LEU A 3 15.23 -25.31 -3.12
C LEU A 3 15.88 -23.95 -3.46
N TRP A 4 16.13 -23.14 -2.45
CA TRP A 4 17.00 -21.98 -2.55
C TRP A 4 18.40 -22.47 -2.87
N LEU A 5 18.86 -22.16 -4.07
CA LEU A 5 20.18 -22.51 -4.56
C LEU A 5 21.24 -21.97 -3.58
N LYS A 6 22.06 -22.89 -3.05
CA LYS A 6 23.33 -22.56 -2.40
C LYS A 6 24.09 -21.58 -3.28
N ARG A 7 24.80 -20.61 -2.69
CA ARG A 7 25.58 -19.56 -3.37
C ARG A 7 26.29 -20.11 -4.63
N VAL A 8 25.55 -20.14 -5.72
CA VAL A 8 26.08 -20.27 -7.08
C VAL A 8 26.46 -18.85 -7.47
N PHE A 9 27.57 -18.66 -8.14
CA PHE A 9 28.00 -17.37 -8.71
C PHE A 9 26.83 -16.74 -9.47
N MET A 10 26.15 -15.78 -8.83
CA MET A 10 25.06 -15.08 -9.45
C MET A 10 25.62 -13.90 -10.25
N ALA A 11 25.47 -13.94 -11.57
CA ALA A 11 25.78 -12.79 -12.42
C ALA A 11 24.86 -11.62 -12.03
N LYS A 12 25.45 -10.54 -11.53
CA LYS A 12 24.73 -9.35 -11.10
C LYS A 12 24.64 -8.36 -12.27
N VAL A 13 23.43 -7.90 -12.60
CA VAL A 13 23.25 -6.74 -13.48
C VAL A 13 23.72 -5.50 -12.72
N THR A 14 24.64 -4.74 -13.29
CA THR A 14 25.32 -3.62 -12.62
C THR A 14 24.99 -2.27 -13.22
N ASP A 15 24.37 -2.25 -14.40
CA ASP A 15 23.97 -1.00 -15.06
C ASP A 15 22.65 -1.16 -15.83
N VAL A 16 22.05 -0.03 -16.19
CA VAL A 16 20.75 0.03 -16.87
C VAL A 16 20.82 -0.50 -18.31
N ALA A 17 21.94 -0.31 -19.01
CA ALA A 17 22.09 -0.76 -20.40
C ALA A 17 22.07 -2.29 -20.49
N GLN A 18 22.69 -3.01 -19.54
CA GLN A 18 22.57 -4.47 -19.42
C GLN A 18 21.12 -4.91 -19.19
N LEU A 19 20.39 -4.18 -18.37
CA LEU A 19 18.97 -4.47 -18.09
C LEU A 19 18.12 -4.27 -19.36
N GLU A 20 18.31 -3.18 -20.08
CA GLU A 20 17.60 -2.87 -21.32
C GLU A 20 17.91 -3.87 -22.42
N ALA A 21 19.17 -4.32 -22.54
CA ALA A 21 19.56 -5.36 -23.48
C ALA A 21 18.86 -6.70 -23.18
N LEU A 22 18.63 -7.00 -21.90
CA LEU A 22 17.97 -8.25 -21.45
C LEU A 22 16.45 -8.22 -21.70
N TYR A 23 15.79 -7.10 -21.47
CA TYR A 23 14.33 -7.00 -21.51
C TYR A 23 13.77 -6.38 -22.80
N GLY A 24 14.57 -5.64 -23.54
CA GLY A 24 14.16 -4.91 -24.73
C GLY A 24 13.26 -3.72 -24.44
N ALA A 25 12.76 -3.10 -25.52
CA ALA A 25 11.89 -1.92 -25.40
C ALA A 25 10.48 -2.27 -24.90
N PRO A 26 9.86 -1.40 -24.08
CA PRO A 26 8.49 -1.61 -23.63
C PRO A 26 7.49 -1.51 -24.80
N ALA A 27 6.42 -2.29 -24.76
CA ALA A 27 5.35 -2.19 -25.74
C ALA A 27 4.66 -0.82 -25.67
N LYS A 28 4.23 -0.29 -26.83
CA LYS A 28 3.56 1.01 -26.93
C LYS A 28 2.41 1.17 -25.92
N ALA A 29 1.54 0.19 -25.80
CA ALA A 29 0.41 0.22 -24.86
C ALA A 29 0.84 0.39 -23.38
N THR A 30 2.04 -0.06 -23.02
CA THR A 30 2.59 0.09 -21.67
C THR A 30 2.89 1.56 -21.36
N MET A 31 3.32 2.32 -22.35
CA MET A 31 3.65 3.73 -22.21
C MET A 31 2.42 4.63 -22.37
N THR A 32 1.53 4.31 -23.34
CA THR A 32 0.33 5.11 -23.64
C THR A 32 -0.62 5.29 -22.45
N LYS A 33 -0.70 4.31 -21.57
CA LYS A 33 -1.60 4.35 -20.40
C LYS A 33 -1.09 5.18 -19.23
N VAL A 34 0.15 5.65 -19.27
CA VAL A 34 0.75 6.50 -18.24
C VAL A 34 0.32 7.94 -18.48
N VAL A 35 -0.30 8.53 -17.50
CA VAL A 35 -0.75 9.92 -17.52
C VAL A 35 -0.28 10.63 -16.25
N ASP A 36 -0.21 11.95 -16.29
CA ASP A 36 0.29 12.77 -15.18
C ASP A 36 -0.80 13.26 -14.22
N HIS A 37 -2.04 12.75 -14.36
CA HIS A 37 -3.19 13.14 -13.57
C HIS A 37 -4.23 12.01 -13.49
N VAL A 38 -5.13 12.08 -12.52
CA VAL A 38 -6.24 11.14 -12.38
C VAL A 38 -7.32 11.49 -13.41
N THR A 39 -7.42 10.68 -14.47
CA THR A 39 -8.50 10.83 -15.47
C THR A 39 -9.85 10.34 -14.91
N PRO A 40 -10.99 10.68 -15.55
CA PRO A 40 -12.31 10.21 -15.08
C PRO A 40 -12.42 8.68 -14.97
N LEU A 41 -11.78 7.92 -15.89
CA LEU A 41 -11.80 6.45 -15.83
C LEU A 41 -10.92 5.90 -14.70
N TYR A 42 -9.76 6.50 -14.47
CA TYR A 42 -8.92 6.16 -13.30
C TYR A 42 -9.62 6.53 -11.99
N ALA A 43 -10.29 7.69 -11.93
CA ALA A 43 -11.06 8.10 -10.76
C ALA A 43 -12.18 7.09 -10.44
N LYS A 44 -12.94 6.68 -11.45
CA LYS A 44 -14.00 5.66 -11.30
C LYS A 44 -13.44 4.34 -10.79
N TRP A 45 -12.29 3.92 -11.28
CA TRP A 45 -11.65 2.67 -10.86
C TRP A 45 -11.11 2.77 -9.42
N ILE A 46 -10.42 3.87 -9.08
CA ILE A 46 -9.87 4.13 -7.74
C ILE A 46 -10.99 4.21 -6.71
N ALA A 47 -12.13 4.84 -7.04
CA ALA A 47 -13.29 4.94 -6.16
C ALA A 47 -13.87 3.59 -5.73
N ALA A 48 -13.63 2.52 -6.49
CA ALA A 48 -14.02 1.15 -6.13
C ALA A 48 -13.00 0.46 -5.19
N SER A 49 -11.85 1.09 -4.93
CA SER A 49 -10.79 0.48 -4.11
C SER A 49 -11.00 0.81 -2.63
N ARG A 50 -11.15 -0.24 -1.83
CA ARG A 50 -11.18 -0.18 -0.37
C ARG A 50 -9.81 -0.42 0.27
N LEU A 51 -8.81 -0.78 -0.54
CA LEU A 51 -7.47 -1.13 -0.08
C LEU A 51 -6.43 -0.58 -1.04
N CYS A 52 -5.41 0.06 -0.50
CA CYS A 52 -4.18 0.33 -1.24
C CYS A 52 -2.95 0.04 -0.39
N ILE A 53 -1.83 -0.15 -1.05
CA ILE A 53 -0.52 -0.19 -0.41
C ILE A 53 0.14 1.17 -0.61
N LEU A 54 0.41 1.86 0.48
CA LEU A 54 1.23 3.08 0.50
C LEU A 54 2.69 2.67 0.66
N SER A 55 3.49 2.92 -0.35
CA SER A 55 4.94 2.75 -0.28
C SER A 55 5.62 4.10 -0.15
N THR A 56 6.59 4.19 0.76
CA THR A 56 7.35 5.40 1.06
C THR A 56 8.84 5.11 1.10
N VAL A 57 9.66 6.13 1.02
CA VAL A 57 11.11 6.04 1.12
C VAL A 57 11.64 7.14 2.05
N GLY A 58 12.63 6.79 2.84
CA GLY A 58 13.32 7.71 3.75
C GLY A 58 14.79 7.36 3.86
N PRO A 59 15.56 8.09 4.69
CA PRO A 59 17.00 7.86 4.88
C PRO A 59 17.33 6.44 5.32
N ASP A 60 16.46 5.84 6.14
CA ASP A 60 16.67 4.52 6.73
C ASP A 60 16.12 3.37 5.86
N GLY A 61 15.57 3.68 4.68
CA GLY A 61 15.06 2.67 3.75
C GLY A 61 13.65 2.94 3.24
N THR A 62 12.94 1.87 2.94
CA THR A 62 11.58 1.91 2.40
C THR A 62 10.60 1.29 3.38
N ASP A 63 9.35 1.75 3.32
CA ASP A 63 8.22 1.17 4.04
C ASP A 63 7.06 0.88 3.07
N GLY A 64 6.30 -0.18 3.35
CA GLY A 64 5.10 -0.56 2.60
C GLY A 64 3.95 -0.84 3.58
N SER A 65 2.99 0.08 3.65
CA SER A 65 1.89 0.04 4.61
C SER A 65 0.55 -0.18 3.91
N PRO A 66 -0.25 -1.18 4.30
CA PRO A 66 -1.62 -1.30 3.83
C PRO A 66 -2.46 -0.16 4.41
N ARG A 67 -3.28 0.45 3.57
CA ARG A 67 -4.29 1.44 3.92
C ARG A 67 -5.65 0.94 3.45
N GLY A 68 -6.61 0.86 4.36
CA GLY A 68 -7.93 0.33 4.09
C GLY A 68 -9.02 1.19 4.69
N ASP A 69 -10.21 1.13 4.07
CA ASP A 69 -11.39 1.83 4.55
C ASP A 69 -12.67 1.03 4.23
N ASP A 70 -13.77 1.33 4.88
CA ASP A 70 -15.08 0.73 4.58
C ASP A 70 -15.70 1.27 3.28
N GLY A 71 -15.17 2.38 2.76
CA GLY A 71 -15.47 2.98 1.48
C GLY A 71 -14.26 3.03 0.55
N CYS A 72 -14.17 4.10 -0.23
CA CYS A 72 -12.97 4.40 -1.00
C CYS A 72 -11.83 4.78 -0.04
N VAL A 73 -10.70 4.11 -0.18
CA VAL A 73 -9.53 4.30 0.69
C VAL A 73 -8.85 5.67 0.54
N VAL A 74 -9.19 6.43 -0.49
CA VAL A 74 -8.69 7.78 -0.74
C VAL A 74 -9.80 8.72 -1.17
N CYS A 75 -9.63 10.02 -0.96
CA CYS A 75 -10.43 11.07 -1.59
C CYS A 75 -9.63 11.71 -2.74
N ILE A 76 -10.21 11.80 -3.92
CA ILE A 76 -9.64 12.53 -5.06
C ILE A 76 -10.17 13.96 -4.98
N ALA A 77 -9.34 14.88 -4.48
CA ALA A 77 -9.72 16.29 -4.32
C ALA A 77 -9.80 17.02 -5.67
N ASP A 78 -8.88 16.71 -6.56
CA ASP A 78 -8.82 17.17 -7.95
C ASP A 78 -7.96 16.20 -8.78
N PRO A 79 -7.84 16.38 -10.11
CA PRO A 79 -7.04 15.47 -10.95
C PRO A 79 -5.57 15.33 -10.56
N LYS A 80 -5.00 16.25 -9.79
CA LYS A 80 -3.61 16.26 -9.35
C LYS A 80 -3.42 16.00 -7.87
N THR A 81 -4.51 15.90 -7.10
CA THR A 81 -4.44 15.82 -5.63
C THR A 81 -5.27 14.66 -5.10
N VAL A 82 -4.62 13.77 -4.38
CA VAL A 82 -5.24 12.63 -3.68
C VAL A 82 -4.98 12.74 -2.19
N LEU A 83 -5.99 12.49 -1.38
CA LEU A 83 -5.97 12.60 0.07
C LEU A 83 -6.18 11.23 0.70
N ILE A 84 -5.37 10.90 1.72
CA ILE A 84 -5.56 9.68 2.54
C ILE A 84 -5.74 10.11 3.99
N PRO A 85 -6.88 9.80 4.62
CA PRO A 85 -7.02 10.01 6.06
C PRO A 85 -6.12 9.02 6.83
N ASP A 86 -5.37 9.53 7.79
CA ASP A 86 -4.54 8.70 8.68
C ASP A 86 -5.30 8.43 9.99
N TRP A 87 -6.01 7.31 10.01
CA TRP A 87 -6.80 6.86 11.13
C TRP A 87 -5.91 6.34 12.27
N ARG A 88 -6.55 6.05 13.40
CA ARG A 88 -5.85 5.48 14.55
C ARG A 88 -5.19 4.15 14.18
N GLY A 89 -3.93 3.99 14.55
CA GLY A 89 -3.14 2.78 14.34
C GLY A 89 -2.23 2.48 15.54
N ASN A 90 -1.20 1.67 15.31
CA ASN A 90 -0.24 1.23 16.32
C ASN A 90 0.83 2.29 16.69
N ASN A 91 0.76 3.49 16.12
CA ASN A 91 1.70 4.61 16.31
C ASN A 91 3.15 4.34 15.85
N ARG A 92 3.39 3.34 15.03
CA ARG A 92 4.73 3.07 14.51
C ARG A 92 5.23 4.17 13.56
N MET A 93 4.35 4.78 12.77
CA MET A 93 4.57 6.00 11.97
C MET A 93 5.69 5.95 10.91
N ASP A 94 6.16 4.79 10.50
CA ASP A 94 7.28 4.68 9.55
C ASP A 94 6.98 5.41 8.23
N SER A 95 5.80 5.18 7.63
CA SER A 95 5.36 5.89 6.42
C SER A 95 5.30 7.40 6.61
N LEU A 96 4.76 7.88 7.76
CA LEU A 96 4.64 9.33 8.02
C LEU A 96 6.01 9.99 8.20
N ARG A 97 6.94 9.32 8.88
CA ARG A 97 8.33 9.80 9.03
C ARG A 97 9.03 9.92 7.67
N ASN A 98 8.88 8.90 6.83
CA ASN A 98 9.41 8.93 5.48
C ASN A 98 8.83 10.08 4.65
N ILE A 99 7.50 10.30 4.72
CA ILE A 99 6.84 11.39 4.01
C ILE A 99 7.37 12.75 4.45
N VAL A 100 7.49 12.98 5.76
CA VAL A 100 8.00 14.27 6.30
C VAL A 100 9.46 14.51 5.88
N THR A 101 10.25 13.45 5.70
CA THR A 101 11.68 13.56 5.41
C THR A 101 11.98 13.63 3.91
N ASP A 102 11.33 12.79 3.09
CA ASP A 102 11.62 12.66 1.65
C ASP A 102 10.44 13.07 0.78
N GLY A 103 9.24 12.66 1.15
CA GLY A 103 7.98 12.96 0.45
C GLY A 103 7.67 12.07 -0.75
N ARG A 104 8.58 11.26 -1.28
CA ARG A 104 8.28 10.36 -2.42
C ARG A 104 7.38 9.20 -1.99
N VAL A 105 6.29 9.00 -2.74
CA VAL A 105 5.30 7.95 -2.45
C VAL A 105 4.84 7.22 -3.70
N SER A 106 4.41 5.99 -3.48
CA SER A 106 3.67 5.20 -4.47
C SER A 106 2.44 4.57 -3.82
N LEU A 107 1.30 4.64 -4.48
CA LEU A 107 0.09 3.94 -4.12
C LEU A 107 -0.16 2.81 -5.12
N LEU A 108 -0.44 1.61 -4.61
CA LEU A 108 -0.93 0.48 -5.40
C LEU A 108 -2.34 0.14 -4.95
N PHE A 109 -3.33 0.49 -5.76
CA PHE A 109 -4.74 0.24 -5.49
C PHE A 109 -5.15 -1.17 -5.91
N LEU A 110 -5.95 -1.82 -5.08
CA LEU A 110 -6.49 -3.15 -5.28
C LEU A 110 -8.01 -3.12 -5.16
N VAL A 111 -8.71 -3.71 -6.12
CA VAL A 111 -10.16 -3.90 -6.08
C VAL A 111 -10.45 -5.40 -5.99
N ARG A 112 -11.21 -5.81 -4.98
CA ARG A 112 -11.55 -7.23 -4.75
C ARG A 112 -12.18 -7.82 -6.01
N GLY A 113 -11.67 -8.96 -6.46
CA GLY A 113 -12.13 -9.65 -7.67
C GLY A 113 -11.54 -9.12 -8.97
N SER A 114 -10.82 -7.99 -8.97
CA SER A 114 -10.12 -7.49 -10.16
C SER A 114 -8.65 -7.89 -10.15
N ASN A 115 -8.18 -8.49 -11.24
CA ASN A 115 -6.76 -8.76 -11.43
C ASN A 115 -5.97 -7.54 -11.92
N THR A 116 -6.64 -6.47 -12.31
CA THR A 116 -6.00 -5.19 -12.65
C THR A 116 -5.72 -4.41 -11.37
N CYS A 117 -4.58 -3.73 -11.31
CA CYS A 117 -4.28 -2.73 -10.29
C CYS A 117 -4.15 -1.36 -10.95
N VAL A 118 -4.32 -0.30 -10.17
CA VAL A 118 -3.95 1.06 -10.56
C VAL A 118 -2.86 1.55 -9.63
N ARG A 119 -1.91 2.29 -10.19
CA ARG A 119 -0.81 2.89 -9.43
C ARG A 119 -0.84 4.40 -9.58
N ILE A 120 -0.57 5.09 -8.48
CA ILE A 120 -0.24 6.51 -8.44
C ILE A 120 1.17 6.63 -7.87
N ASN A 121 2.04 7.39 -8.54
CA ASN A 121 3.30 7.84 -7.98
C ASN A 121 3.27 9.37 -7.81
N GLY A 122 3.91 9.89 -6.78
CA GLY A 122 3.88 11.32 -6.51
C GLY A 122 4.72 11.72 -5.30
N ARG A 123 4.40 12.89 -4.78
CA ARG A 123 4.96 13.42 -3.54
C ARG A 123 3.85 13.69 -2.53
N ALA A 124 4.13 13.42 -1.27
CA ALA A 124 3.18 13.56 -0.20
C ALA A 124 3.68 14.51 0.90
N GLU A 125 2.72 15.10 1.58
CA GLU A 125 2.89 15.88 2.80
C GLU A 125 1.88 15.42 3.84
N VAL A 126 2.20 15.59 5.13
CA VAL A 126 1.31 15.25 6.25
C VAL A 126 0.70 16.55 6.79
N HIS A 127 -0.62 16.65 6.75
CA HIS A 127 -1.37 17.83 7.17
C HIS A 127 -2.22 17.55 8.41
N VAL A 128 -2.33 18.55 9.29
CA VAL A 128 -3.13 18.50 10.54
C VAL A 128 -4.17 19.63 10.61
N ASP A 129 -4.47 20.25 9.46
CA ASP A 129 -5.49 21.31 9.38
C ASP A 129 -6.87 20.78 9.78
N ASP A 130 -7.55 21.48 10.69
CA ASP A 130 -8.82 21.04 11.27
C ASP A 130 -9.95 20.97 10.23
N LYS A 131 -9.96 21.88 9.25
CA LYS A 131 -10.99 21.86 8.19
C LYS A 131 -10.77 20.68 7.24
N LEU A 132 -9.50 20.40 6.92
CA LEU A 132 -9.15 19.26 6.08
C LEU A 132 -9.52 17.95 6.78
N ARG A 133 -9.21 17.82 8.07
CA ARG A 133 -9.55 16.64 8.88
C ARG A 133 -11.05 16.47 9.05
N ALA A 134 -11.80 17.57 9.25
CA ALA A 134 -13.24 17.56 9.36
C ALA A 134 -13.96 17.09 8.08
N GLY A 135 -13.32 17.23 6.91
CA GLY A 135 -13.81 16.65 5.65
C GLY A 135 -13.89 15.12 5.63
N PHE A 136 -13.24 14.46 6.60
CA PHE A 136 -13.24 13.01 6.79
C PHE A 136 -13.97 12.58 8.07
N ASP A 137 -14.86 13.41 8.61
CA ASP A 137 -15.65 13.05 9.80
C ASP A 137 -16.46 11.78 9.56
N ASP A 138 -16.17 10.74 10.35
CA ASP A 138 -16.99 9.54 10.44
C ASP A 138 -17.65 9.44 11.82
N LYS A 139 -18.86 9.95 11.92
CA LYS A 139 -19.69 9.91 13.14
C LYS A 139 -19.00 10.54 14.36
N GLY A 140 -18.34 11.67 14.17
CA GLY A 140 -17.60 12.39 15.19
C GLY A 140 -16.15 11.89 15.40
N ARG A 141 -15.68 10.97 14.57
CA ARG A 141 -14.29 10.52 14.56
C ARG A 141 -13.53 11.22 13.46
N LEU A 142 -12.43 11.86 13.83
CA LEU A 142 -11.56 12.55 12.88
C LEU A 142 -10.23 11.80 12.74
N PRO A 143 -9.64 11.75 11.54
CA PRO A 143 -8.28 11.25 11.38
C PRO A 143 -7.30 12.17 12.14
N ARG A 144 -6.18 11.60 12.60
CA ARG A 144 -5.13 12.39 13.29
C ARG A 144 -4.43 13.36 12.35
N SER A 145 -4.24 12.94 11.12
CA SER A 145 -3.68 13.74 10.04
C SER A 145 -4.27 13.30 8.70
N VAL A 146 -4.01 14.07 7.66
CA VAL A 146 -4.32 13.71 6.27
C VAL A 146 -3.04 13.75 5.47
N ILE A 147 -2.76 12.67 4.75
CA ILE A 147 -1.67 12.61 3.79
C ILE A 147 -2.18 13.22 2.49
N VAL A 148 -1.60 14.34 2.08
CA VAL A 148 -1.92 15.05 0.83
C VAL A 148 -0.89 14.66 -0.22
N ILE A 149 -1.33 14.07 -1.33
CA ILE A 149 -0.45 13.54 -2.37
C ILE A 149 -0.62 14.35 -3.65
N SER A 150 0.46 15.00 -4.08
CA SER A 150 0.58 15.61 -5.41
C SER A 150 0.93 14.52 -6.42
N VAL A 151 0.02 14.28 -7.36
CA VAL A 151 0.11 13.21 -8.37
C VAL A 151 1.11 13.58 -9.45
N ALA A 152 2.13 12.74 -9.65
CA ALA A 152 3.10 12.87 -10.75
C ALA A 152 2.74 11.95 -11.93
N GLU A 153 2.29 10.72 -11.63
CA GLU A 153 1.84 9.80 -12.67
C GLU A 153 0.78 8.81 -12.16
N VAL A 154 -0.08 8.39 -13.07
CA VAL A 154 -1.13 7.37 -12.85
C VAL A 154 -1.10 6.38 -13.99
N TYR A 155 -1.19 5.09 -13.69
CA TYR A 155 -1.31 4.04 -14.71
C TYR A 155 -1.90 2.73 -14.18
N SER A 156 -2.50 1.96 -15.11
CA SER A 156 -2.96 0.62 -14.79
C SER A 156 -1.80 -0.38 -14.85
N GLN A 157 -1.74 -1.26 -13.86
CA GLN A 157 -0.74 -2.33 -13.76
C GLN A 157 -1.26 -3.61 -14.41
N CYS A 158 -0.33 -4.39 -15.00
CA CYS A 158 -0.63 -5.68 -15.63
C CYS A 158 -1.23 -6.69 -14.62
N ALA A 159 -2.26 -7.41 -15.06
CA ALA A 159 -2.99 -8.41 -14.28
C ALA A 159 -2.18 -9.68 -13.94
N ARG A 160 -1.07 -9.94 -14.63
CA ARG A 160 -0.36 -11.22 -14.60
C ARG A 160 0.07 -11.68 -13.21
N ALA A 161 0.47 -10.77 -12.33
CA ALA A 161 0.92 -11.10 -10.97
C ALA A 161 -0.23 -11.68 -10.14
N LEU A 162 -1.36 -10.99 -10.09
CA LEU A 162 -2.55 -11.43 -9.34
C LEU A 162 -3.16 -12.70 -9.93
N MET A 163 -3.15 -12.84 -11.28
CA MET A 163 -3.58 -14.07 -11.94
C MET A 163 -2.70 -15.28 -11.58
N ARG A 164 -1.37 -15.11 -11.60
CA ARG A 164 -0.45 -16.19 -11.20
C ARG A 164 -0.55 -16.55 -9.73
N ALA A 165 -0.84 -15.56 -8.88
CA ALA A 165 -1.03 -15.75 -7.45
C ALA A 165 -2.41 -16.33 -7.10
N GLN A 166 -3.34 -16.39 -8.07
CA GLN A 166 -4.73 -16.80 -7.86
C GLN A 166 -5.39 -16.01 -6.70
N THR A 167 -5.08 -14.70 -6.61
CA THR A 167 -5.41 -13.85 -5.45
C THR A 167 -6.90 -13.83 -5.12
N TRP A 168 -7.77 -14.04 -6.11
CA TRP A 168 -9.23 -13.92 -5.97
C TRP A 168 -9.97 -15.23 -6.32
N ASP A 169 -9.33 -16.38 -6.22
CA ASP A 169 -9.91 -17.67 -6.59
C ASP A 169 -10.95 -18.22 -5.60
N GLY A 170 -11.12 -17.53 -4.46
CA GLY A 170 -12.11 -17.92 -3.45
C GLY A 170 -11.66 -19.08 -2.56
N THR A 171 -10.40 -19.51 -2.62
CA THR A 171 -9.84 -20.49 -1.69
C THR A 171 -9.96 -20.00 -0.25
N ALA A 172 -10.19 -20.92 0.66
CA ALA A 172 -10.20 -20.63 2.08
C ALA A 172 -8.85 -20.04 2.53
N PRO A 173 -8.83 -19.13 3.52
CA PRO A 173 -7.59 -18.63 4.09
C PRO A 173 -6.69 -19.80 4.53
N ALA A 174 -5.37 -19.63 4.38
CA ALA A 174 -4.42 -20.60 4.93
C ALA A 174 -4.62 -20.70 6.45
N THR A 175 -4.84 -21.91 6.95
CA THR A 175 -5.17 -22.17 8.37
C THR A 175 -3.96 -22.51 9.21
N ASP A 176 -2.81 -22.73 8.58
CA ASP A 176 -1.54 -23.14 9.18
C ASP A 176 -0.49 -22.00 9.23
N LEU A 177 -0.93 -20.77 9.02
CA LEU A 177 -0.05 -19.62 9.16
C LEU A 177 0.18 -19.26 10.63
N PRO A 178 1.44 -18.91 11.01
CA PRO A 178 1.70 -18.37 12.33
C PRO A 178 0.88 -17.11 12.61
N SER A 179 0.42 -16.99 13.84
CA SER A 179 -0.25 -15.78 14.32
C SER A 179 0.74 -14.65 14.63
N VAL A 180 0.21 -13.44 14.90
CA VAL A 180 1.06 -12.35 15.40
C VAL A 180 1.61 -12.67 16.79
N GLY A 181 0.83 -13.31 17.65
CA GLY A 181 1.27 -13.79 18.96
C GLY A 181 2.41 -14.80 18.85
N ASP A 182 2.39 -15.68 17.82
CA ASP A 182 3.49 -16.61 17.55
C ASP A 182 4.78 -15.86 17.19
N PHE A 183 4.71 -14.86 16.31
CA PHE A 183 5.89 -14.04 15.95
C PHE A 183 6.47 -13.30 17.17
N LEU A 184 5.61 -12.75 18.04
CA LEU A 184 6.05 -12.04 19.23
C LEU A 184 6.74 -12.97 20.21
N ARG A 185 6.18 -14.18 20.43
CA ARG A 185 6.79 -15.21 21.30
C ARG A 185 8.09 -15.77 20.74
N GLU A 186 8.25 -15.85 19.41
CA GLU A 186 9.49 -16.31 18.79
C GLU A 186 10.65 -15.31 19.07
N VAL A 187 10.35 -14.01 19.08
CA VAL A 187 11.34 -12.94 19.30
C VAL A 187 11.58 -12.69 20.78
N ASP A 188 10.55 -12.80 21.61
CA ASP A 188 10.60 -12.64 23.06
C ASP A 188 9.88 -13.81 23.73
N ALA A 189 10.63 -14.77 24.25
CA ALA A 189 10.12 -15.98 24.90
C ALA A 189 9.26 -15.69 26.14
N GLY A 190 9.39 -14.49 26.74
CA GLY A 190 8.57 -14.03 27.87
C GLY A 190 7.22 -13.42 27.44
N PHE A 191 7.00 -13.21 26.16
CA PHE A 191 5.76 -12.59 25.66
C PHE A 191 4.60 -13.57 25.62
N ASP A 192 3.46 -13.23 26.24
CA ASP A 192 2.24 -14.04 26.18
C ASP A 192 1.53 -13.85 24.82
N GLY A 193 1.98 -14.59 23.81
CA GLY A 193 1.41 -14.57 22.47
C GLY A 193 -0.02 -15.10 22.42
N ALA A 194 -0.38 -16.05 23.28
CA ALA A 194 -1.72 -16.63 23.31
C ALA A 194 -2.75 -15.62 23.83
N ASP A 195 -2.45 -14.91 24.91
CA ASP A 195 -3.30 -13.82 25.41
C ASP A 195 -3.40 -12.67 24.39
N TYR A 196 -2.27 -12.33 23.76
CA TYR A 196 -2.26 -11.30 22.70
C TYR A 196 -3.25 -11.60 21.58
N ASP A 197 -3.26 -12.83 21.07
CA ASP A 197 -4.15 -13.24 19.98
C ASP A 197 -5.60 -13.37 20.45
N ALA A 198 -5.82 -13.94 21.65
CA ALA A 198 -7.16 -14.10 22.21
C ALA A 198 -7.86 -12.74 22.45
N THR A 199 -7.12 -11.72 22.84
CA THR A 199 -7.66 -10.37 23.11
C THR A 199 -7.71 -9.46 21.88
N TRP A 200 -7.07 -9.86 20.76
CA TRP A 200 -6.98 -9.04 19.55
C TRP A 200 -8.34 -8.65 18.95
N PRO A 201 -9.32 -9.56 18.74
CA PRO A 201 -10.61 -9.23 18.14
C PRO A 201 -11.33 -8.10 18.89
N ASP A 202 -11.35 -8.16 20.22
CA ASP A 202 -11.99 -7.15 21.06
C ASP A 202 -11.25 -5.81 21.01
N ARG A 203 -9.92 -5.83 20.99
CA ARG A 203 -9.12 -4.61 20.83
C ARG A 203 -9.29 -3.99 19.46
N ALA A 204 -9.26 -4.80 18.40
CA ALA A 204 -9.45 -4.36 17.04
C ALA A 204 -10.81 -3.68 16.86
N SER A 205 -11.91 -4.32 17.33
CA SER A 205 -13.26 -3.76 17.21
C SER A 205 -13.41 -2.37 17.83
N LYS A 206 -12.67 -2.06 18.91
CA LYS A 206 -12.69 -0.79 19.63
C LYS A 206 -11.75 0.27 19.04
N THR A 207 -10.82 -0.12 18.17
CA THR A 207 -9.74 0.74 17.68
C THR A 207 -9.60 0.73 16.16
N LEU A 208 -10.59 0.21 15.45
CA LEU A 208 -10.57 0.09 14.00
C LEU A 208 -10.57 1.46 13.30
N TRP A 209 -11.11 2.48 14.01
CA TRP A 209 -11.23 3.87 13.56
C TRP A 209 -10.70 4.86 14.61
#